data_e0b976e6fffa73180ceedf07f8e00dee
#
_entry.id   e0b976e6fffa73180ceedf07f8e00dee
#
_cell.length_a   1.000
_cell.length_b   1.000
_cell.length_c   1.000
_cell.angle_alpha   90.00
_cell.angle_beta   90.00
_cell.angle_gamma   90.00
#
_symmetry.space_group_name_H-M   'P 1'
#
loop_
_entity.id
_entity.type
_entity.pdbx_description
1 polymer ?
#
loop_
_entity_poly.entity_id
_entity_poly.type
_entity_poly.pdbx_seq_one_letter_code
_entity_poly.pdbx_strand_id
1 'polypeptide(L)'
;VLVLFSYELFGLWSSPWLTAWIIIGYFVAILLIDGLFKHATFCKFVCPIGQFNFVAATVSPLEVTVRDQTVCTSCQTNDGIRGRRDPASDLVILQRGCELALFLPSKAGNMDCTFCLDCVHACPQDNIGLLSRLPASELMTDPRRSGVGYFSRRNDIAALSTVFAFGALMNAFGMVSPVYVVETWLGRWMHVHSQVPELGLLFAIVLIIEPAL
;
A
#
# COMPACT_ATOMS: atom_id res chain seq x y z
N VAL A 1 8.74 0.32 2.87
CA VAL A 1 9.49 1.50 3.34
C VAL A 1 10.93 1.12 3.65
N LEU A 2 11.19 0.20 4.62
CA LEU A 2 12.56 -0.18 5.00
C LEU A 2 13.42 -0.64 3.83
N VAL A 3 12.87 -1.44 2.91
CA VAL A 3 13.61 -1.93 1.73
C VAL A 3 13.99 -0.78 0.79
N LEU A 4 13.06 0.13 0.50
CA LEU A 4 13.34 1.30 -0.35
C LEU A 4 14.36 2.21 0.29
N PHE A 5 14.21 2.45 1.60
CA PHE A 5 15.15 3.26 2.36
C PHE A 5 16.57 2.65 2.36
N SER A 6 16.68 1.34 2.59
CA SER A 6 17.97 0.63 2.55
C SER A 6 18.58 0.66 1.15
N TYR A 7 17.75 0.58 0.11
CA TYR A 7 18.21 0.61 -1.27
C TYR A 7 18.92 1.93 -1.61
N GLU A 8 18.37 3.05 -1.17
CA GLU A 8 18.96 4.39 -1.32
C GLU A 8 20.16 4.56 -0.38
N LEU A 9 20.00 4.24 0.90
CA LEU A 9 21.01 4.48 1.93
C LEU A 9 22.33 3.74 1.66
N PHE A 10 22.24 2.50 1.17
CA PHE A 10 23.43 1.68 0.86
C PHE A 10 23.87 1.77 -0.60
N GLY A 11 23.25 2.62 -1.41
CA GLY A 11 23.59 2.79 -2.82
C GLY A 11 23.53 1.49 -3.62
N LEU A 12 22.54 0.63 -3.35
CA LEU A 12 22.43 -0.71 -3.94
C LEU A 12 22.30 -0.69 -5.47
N TRP A 13 21.94 0.45 -6.04
CA TRP A 13 21.92 0.71 -7.48
C TRP A 13 23.27 0.50 -8.15
N SER A 14 24.36 0.71 -7.41
CA SER A 14 25.72 0.57 -7.93
C SER A 14 26.24 -0.87 -7.90
N SER A 15 25.53 -1.80 -7.23
CA SER A 15 25.94 -3.19 -7.07
C SER A 15 24.96 -4.17 -7.74
N PRO A 16 25.22 -4.62 -8.98
CA PRO A 16 24.35 -5.57 -9.67
C PRO A 16 24.17 -6.89 -8.91
N TRP A 17 25.20 -7.32 -8.20
CA TRP A 17 25.17 -8.58 -7.43
C TRP A 17 24.20 -8.51 -6.25
N LEU A 18 24.26 -7.41 -5.45
CA LEU A 18 23.33 -7.21 -4.33
C LEU A 18 21.89 -7.03 -4.82
N THR A 19 21.69 -6.29 -5.90
CA THR A 19 20.38 -6.14 -6.54
C THR A 19 19.81 -7.47 -6.98
N ALA A 20 20.59 -8.35 -7.59
CA ALA A 20 20.15 -9.69 -7.98
C ALA A 20 19.68 -10.51 -6.78
N TRP A 21 20.42 -10.50 -5.67
CA TRP A 21 20.03 -11.19 -4.45
C TRP A 21 18.76 -10.61 -3.80
N ILE A 22 18.56 -9.30 -3.85
CA ILE A 22 17.33 -8.66 -3.37
C ILE A 22 16.14 -9.13 -4.21
N ILE A 23 16.28 -9.17 -5.54
CA ILE A 23 15.23 -9.65 -6.45
C ILE A 23 14.90 -11.12 -6.16
N ILE A 24 15.90 -11.99 -6.04
CA ILE A 24 15.69 -13.40 -5.71
C ILE A 24 15.01 -13.53 -4.34
N GLY A 25 15.49 -12.81 -3.34
CA GLY A 25 14.90 -12.80 -2.00
C GLY A 25 13.45 -12.32 -2.00
N TYR A 26 13.12 -11.34 -2.83
CA TYR A 26 11.76 -10.85 -3.01
C TYR A 26 10.84 -11.93 -3.59
N PHE A 27 11.28 -12.64 -4.63
CA PHE A 27 10.52 -13.76 -5.21
C PHE A 27 10.33 -14.91 -4.22
N VAL A 28 11.37 -15.28 -3.46
CA VAL A 28 11.26 -16.29 -2.41
C VAL A 28 10.27 -15.86 -1.33
N ALA A 29 10.31 -14.59 -0.92
CA ALA A 29 9.37 -14.05 0.05
C ALA A 29 7.92 -14.09 -0.45
N ILE A 30 7.66 -13.76 -1.73
CA ILE A 30 6.33 -13.90 -2.34
C ILE A 30 5.84 -15.35 -2.22
N LEU A 31 6.65 -16.31 -2.69
CA LEU A 31 6.28 -17.71 -2.69
C LEU A 31 6.00 -18.25 -1.28
N LEU A 32 6.82 -17.87 -0.30
CA LEU A 32 6.66 -18.31 1.09
C LEU A 32 5.43 -17.66 1.73
N ILE A 33 5.23 -16.35 1.58
CA ILE A 33 4.15 -15.64 2.26
C ILE A 33 2.80 -16.00 1.63
N ASP A 34 2.66 -15.94 0.31
CA ASP A 34 1.39 -16.28 -0.34
C ASP A 34 1.12 -17.79 -0.34
N GLY A 35 2.15 -18.64 -0.20
CA GLY A 35 1.98 -20.08 0.02
C GLY A 35 1.50 -20.45 1.42
N LEU A 36 1.90 -19.69 2.44
CA LEU A 36 1.54 -19.93 3.84
C LEU A 36 0.26 -19.21 4.27
N PHE A 37 -0.01 -18.05 3.69
CA PHE A 37 -1.15 -17.21 4.04
C PHE A 37 -2.12 -17.10 2.85
N LYS A 38 -3.41 -16.86 3.17
CA LYS A 38 -4.46 -16.64 2.18
C LYS A 38 -4.62 -15.16 1.86
N HIS A 39 -5.29 -14.84 0.77
CA HIS A 39 -5.77 -13.49 0.42
C HIS A 39 -4.69 -12.49 0.02
N ALA A 40 -3.78 -12.88 -0.87
CA ALA A 40 -2.73 -12.02 -1.43
C ALA A 40 -1.98 -11.21 -0.34
N THR A 41 -1.60 -11.90 0.73
CA THR A 41 -1.03 -11.31 1.94
C THR A 41 0.25 -10.56 1.66
N PHE A 42 1.07 -11.06 0.74
CA PHE A 42 2.31 -10.38 0.36
C PHE A 42 2.04 -8.99 -0.24
N CYS A 43 1.12 -8.90 -1.21
CA CYS A 43 0.78 -7.63 -1.86
C CYS A 43 0.16 -6.62 -0.87
N LYS A 44 -0.61 -7.12 0.10
CA LYS A 44 -1.31 -6.28 1.06
C LYS A 44 -0.41 -5.72 2.17
N PHE A 45 0.55 -6.50 2.66
CA PHE A 45 1.30 -6.13 3.88
C PHE A 45 2.81 -5.97 3.67
N VAL A 46 3.38 -6.55 2.64
CA VAL A 46 4.84 -6.59 2.44
C VAL A 46 5.28 -5.80 1.21
N CYS A 47 4.54 -5.93 0.10
CA CYS A 47 4.93 -5.34 -1.18
C CYS A 47 4.82 -3.81 -1.15
N PRO A 48 5.90 -3.06 -1.33
CA PRO A 48 5.84 -1.60 -1.38
C PRO A 48 5.02 -1.11 -2.57
N ILE A 49 5.07 -1.79 -3.72
CA ILE A 49 4.29 -1.42 -4.91
C ILE A 49 2.79 -1.59 -4.64
N GLY A 50 2.39 -2.66 -3.94
CA GLY A 50 1.01 -2.86 -3.52
C GLY A 50 0.52 -1.73 -2.62
N GLN A 51 1.33 -1.29 -1.66
CA GLN A 51 1.00 -0.17 -0.78
C GLN A 51 0.88 1.16 -1.54
N PHE A 52 1.74 1.43 -2.52
CA PHE A 52 1.60 2.59 -3.41
C PHE A 52 0.27 2.57 -4.15
N ASN A 53 -0.07 1.43 -4.75
CA ASN A 53 -1.31 1.29 -5.51
C ASN A 53 -2.54 1.47 -4.62
N PHE A 54 -2.53 0.98 -3.39
CA PHE A 54 -3.64 1.16 -2.46
C PHE A 54 -3.84 2.62 -2.06
N VAL A 55 -2.77 3.35 -1.79
CA VAL A 55 -2.86 4.78 -1.51
C VAL A 55 -3.31 5.56 -2.76
N ALA A 56 -2.72 5.27 -3.92
CA ALA A 56 -3.09 5.92 -5.18
C ALA A 56 -4.54 5.63 -5.59
N ALA A 57 -5.09 4.47 -5.21
CA ALA A 57 -6.49 4.11 -5.49
C ALA A 57 -7.51 5.06 -4.81
N THR A 58 -7.11 5.82 -3.79
CA THR A 58 -7.98 6.82 -3.14
C THR A 58 -8.39 7.94 -4.09
N VAL A 59 -7.55 8.29 -5.07
CA VAL A 59 -7.84 9.31 -6.09
C VAL A 59 -8.59 8.79 -7.31
N SER A 60 -8.96 7.50 -7.34
CA SER A 60 -9.72 6.92 -8.44
C SER A 60 -11.15 7.51 -8.50
N PRO A 61 -11.63 7.90 -9.70
CA PRO A 61 -13.01 8.33 -9.89
C PRO A 61 -14.02 7.17 -9.93
N LEU A 62 -13.53 5.92 -9.94
CA LEU A 62 -14.35 4.71 -9.95
C LEU A 62 -14.13 3.94 -8.66
N GLU A 63 -15.20 3.34 -8.14
CA GLU A 63 -15.16 2.52 -6.92
C GLU A 63 -15.94 1.23 -7.11
N VAL A 64 -15.37 0.11 -6.64
CA VAL A 64 -16.09 -1.14 -6.50
C VAL A 64 -16.81 -1.12 -5.16
N THR A 65 -18.14 -1.00 -5.19
CA THR A 65 -18.96 -0.89 -3.98
C THR A 65 -20.32 -1.53 -4.14
N VAL A 66 -21.08 -1.58 -3.07
CA VAL A 66 -22.46 -2.09 -3.07
C VAL A 66 -23.42 -1.02 -3.57
N ARG A 67 -24.43 -1.45 -4.35
CA ARG A 67 -25.50 -0.58 -4.84
C ARG A 67 -26.49 -0.27 -3.73
N ASP A 68 -26.89 -1.31 -2.99
CA ASP A 68 -27.81 -1.22 -1.86
C ASP A 68 -27.20 -1.93 -0.64
N GLN A 69 -26.99 -1.14 0.41
CA GLN A 69 -26.40 -1.60 1.67
C GLN A 69 -27.29 -2.63 2.37
N THR A 70 -28.62 -2.48 2.28
CA THR A 70 -29.57 -3.36 2.96
C THR A 70 -29.57 -4.78 2.42
N VAL A 71 -29.46 -4.91 1.10
CA VAL A 71 -29.35 -6.20 0.39
C VAL A 71 -28.09 -6.93 0.81
N CYS A 72 -26.96 -6.19 0.92
CA CYS A 72 -25.70 -6.81 1.26
C CYS A 72 -25.60 -7.21 2.74
N THR A 73 -26.18 -6.42 3.65
CA THR A 73 -26.18 -6.74 5.09
C THR A 73 -27.12 -7.91 5.43
N SER A 74 -28.18 -8.13 4.65
CA SER A 74 -29.09 -9.27 4.79
C SER A 74 -28.62 -10.53 4.06
N CYS A 75 -27.53 -10.45 3.31
CA CYS A 75 -27.02 -11.56 2.52
C CYS A 75 -26.46 -12.67 3.39
N GLN A 76 -27.00 -13.88 3.28
CA GLN A 76 -26.57 -15.03 4.10
C GLN A 76 -25.34 -15.75 3.51
N THR A 77 -25.18 -15.74 2.19
CA THR A 77 -24.12 -16.51 1.52
C THR A 77 -22.76 -15.83 1.60
N ASN A 78 -22.75 -14.50 1.56
CA ASN A 78 -21.52 -13.67 1.53
C ASN A 78 -20.56 -14.06 0.38
N ASP A 79 -21.09 -14.48 -0.77
CA ASP A 79 -20.31 -14.98 -1.90
C ASP A 79 -19.32 -13.93 -2.45
N GLY A 80 -19.64 -12.65 -2.31
CA GLY A 80 -18.73 -11.57 -2.67
C GLY A 80 -17.35 -11.64 -1.95
N ILE A 81 -17.31 -12.24 -0.76
CA ILE A 81 -16.05 -12.46 0.00
C ILE A 81 -15.55 -13.88 -0.17
N ARG A 82 -16.44 -14.86 0.06
CA ARG A 82 -16.09 -16.29 0.14
C ARG A 82 -15.94 -16.96 -1.22
N GLY A 83 -16.50 -16.35 -2.26
CA GLY A 83 -16.69 -16.96 -3.57
C GLY A 83 -17.95 -17.83 -3.62
N ARG A 84 -18.46 -18.02 -4.84
CA ARG A 84 -19.57 -18.91 -5.11
C ARG A 84 -19.07 -20.33 -5.21
N ARG A 85 -19.66 -21.21 -4.44
CA ARG A 85 -19.35 -22.64 -4.43
C ARG A 85 -20.46 -23.44 -5.11
N ASP A 86 -20.09 -24.62 -5.59
CA ASP A 86 -21.06 -25.56 -6.14
C ASP A 86 -21.97 -26.08 -5.01
N PRO A 87 -23.31 -25.97 -5.13
CA PRO A 87 -24.25 -26.53 -4.17
C PRO A 87 -24.13 -28.05 -3.98
N ALA A 88 -23.65 -28.75 -5.00
CA ALA A 88 -23.45 -30.19 -4.96
C ALA A 88 -22.13 -30.60 -4.31
N SER A 89 -21.13 -29.72 -4.31
CA SER A 89 -19.82 -29.99 -3.75
C SER A 89 -19.20 -28.68 -3.23
N ASP A 90 -19.20 -28.48 -1.92
CA ASP A 90 -18.64 -27.28 -1.27
C ASP A 90 -17.13 -27.09 -1.53
N LEU A 91 -16.47 -28.11 -2.07
CA LEU A 91 -15.05 -28.07 -2.44
C LEU A 91 -14.79 -27.39 -3.79
N VAL A 92 -15.80 -27.31 -4.67
CA VAL A 92 -15.63 -26.71 -6.00
C VAL A 92 -16.00 -25.24 -5.95
N ILE A 93 -15.05 -24.38 -6.22
CA ILE A 93 -15.25 -22.93 -6.33
C ILE A 93 -15.61 -22.62 -7.79
N LEU A 94 -16.86 -22.23 -8.02
CA LEU A 94 -17.37 -21.82 -9.34
C LEU A 94 -16.89 -20.41 -9.71
N GLN A 95 -16.83 -19.51 -8.73
CA GLN A 95 -16.36 -18.14 -8.89
C GLN A 95 -15.63 -17.71 -7.64
N ARG A 96 -14.46 -17.11 -7.80
CA ARG A 96 -13.68 -16.56 -6.67
C ARG A 96 -14.39 -15.35 -6.08
N GLY A 97 -14.29 -15.21 -4.77
CA GLY A 97 -14.69 -14.00 -4.04
C GLY A 97 -13.58 -12.96 -3.97
N CYS A 98 -13.73 -12.00 -3.08
CA CYS A 98 -12.72 -10.96 -2.90
C CYS A 98 -11.37 -11.55 -2.47
N GLU A 99 -10.35 -11.38 -3.28
CA GLU A 99 -9.00 -11.88 -3.02
C GLU A 99 -8.38 -11.30 -1.75
N LEU A 100 -8.75 -10.07 -1.38
CA LEU A 100 -8.27 -9.37 -0.20
C LEU A 100 -9.20 -9.51 1.01
N ALA A 101 -10.25 -10.33 0.90
CA ALA A 101 -11.27 -10.55 1.93
C ALA A 101 -11.92 -9.25 2.45
N LEU A 102 -12.12 -8.27 1.57
CA LEU A 102 -12.76 -7.02 1.92
C LEU A 102 -14.27 -7.21 2.03
N PHE A 103 -14.84 -6.84 3.18
CA PHE A 103 -16.28 -6.79 3.36
C PHE A 103 -16.82 -5.49 2.78
N LEU A 104 -17.36 -5.56 1.57
CA LEU A 104 -17.77 -4.40 0.77
C LEU A 104 -18.73 -3.43 1.50
N PRO A 105 -19.71 -3.88 2.30
CA PRO A 105 -20.57 -2.97 3.05
C PRO A 105 -19.84 -2.10 4.07
N SER A 106 -18.69 -2.57 4.57
CA SER A 106 -17.88 -1.82 5.53
C SER A 106 -16.65 -1.20 4.91
N LYS A 107 -16.41 -1.42 3.61
CA LYS A 107 -15.28 -0.84 2.90
C LYS A 107 -15.39 0.68 2.83
N ALA A 108 -14.31 1.37 3.13
CA ALA A 108 -14.20 2.82 3.00
C ALA A 108 -13.36 3.15 1.77
N GLY A 109 -14.02 3.51 0.68
CA GLY A 109 -13.36 3.88 -0.57
C GLY A 109 -12.62 2.74 -1.27
N ASN A 110 -11.60 3.06 -2.05
CA ASN A 110 -10.84 2.09 -2.84
C ASN A 110 -9.57 1.60 -2.18
N MET A 111 -9.20 2.15 -1.07
CA MET A 111 -8.02 1.72 -0.35
C MET A 111 -8.13 0.23 0.00
N ASP A 112 -7.05 -0.50 -0.17
CA ASP A 112 -6.99 -1.96 -0.04
C ASP A 112 -7.73 -2.74 -1.14
N CYS A 113 -8.26 -2.14 -2.20
CA CYS A 113 -8.93 -2.81 -3.31
C CYS A 113 -8.01 -2.92 -4.54
N THR A 114 -7.88 -4.12 -5.09
CA THR A 114 -7.08 -4.39 -6.31
C THR A 114 -7.87 -4.23 -7.61
N PHE A 115 -9.15 -3.91 -7.57
CA PHE A 115 -10.01 -3.83 -8.75
C PHE A 115 -10.08 -5.11 -9.59
N CYS A 116 -9.90 -6.28 -9.01
CA CYS A 116 -10.00 -7.57 -9.72
C CYS A 116 -11.42 -7.90 -10.19
N LEU A 117 -12.46 -7.27 -9.63
CA LEU A 117 -13.88 -7.43 -9.95
C LEU A 117 -14.45 -8.84 -9.62
N ASP A 118 -13.71 -9.74 -9.01
CA ASP A 118 -14.19 -11.07 -8.64
C ASP A 118 -15.42 -11.02 -7.74
N CYS A 119 -15.47 -10.05 -6.82
CA CYS A 119 -16.63 -9.85 -5.96
C CYS A 119 -17.92 -9.45 -6.73
N VAL A 120 -17.77 -8.75 -7.87
CA VAL A 120 -18.89 -8.39 -8.74
C VAL A 120 -19.48 -9.65 -9.36
N HIS A 121 -18.61 -10.49 -9.92
CA HIS A 121 -19.02 -11.75 -10.56
C HIS A 121 -19.54 -12.80 -9.56
N ALA A 122 -19.00 -12.79 -8.35
CA ALA A 122 -19.42 -13.72 -7.30
C ALA A 122 -20.77 -13.38 -6.67
N CYS A 123 -21.22 -12.11 -6.74
CA CYS A 123 -22.44 -11.66 -6.08
C CYS A 123 -23.70 -12.29 -6.71
N PRO A 124 -24.48 -13.11 -5.98
CA PRO A 124 -25.66 -13.77 -6.55
C PRO A 124 -26.84 -12.81 -6.76
N GLN A 125 -26.78 -11.63 -6.13
CA GLN A 125 -27.87 -10.64 -6.20
C GLN A 125 -27.53 -9.45 -7.11
N ASP A 126 -26.42 -9.52 -7.83
CA ASP A 126 -25.92 -8.44 -8.71
C ASP A 126 -25.89 -7.05 -8.02
N ASN A 127 -25.64 -7.06 -6.72
CA ASN A 127 -25.68 -5.86 -5.88
C ASN A 127 -24.31 -5.17 -5.75
N ILE A 128 -23.26 -5.76 -6.29
CA ILE A 128 -21.92 -5.18 -6.31
C ILE A 128 -21.63 -4.70 -7.72
N GLY A 129 -21.08 -3.48 -7.83
CA GLY A 129 -20.79 -2.91 -9.13
C GLY A 129 -19.69 -1.86 -9.07
N LEU A 130 -19.33 -1.37 -10.24
CA LEU A 130 -18.41 -0.26 -10.40
C LEU A 130 -19.22 1.03 -10.47
N LEU A 131 -19.06 1.90 -9.47
CA LEU A 131 -19.77 3.17 -9.37
C LEU A 131 -18.80 4.33 -9.52
N SER A 132 -19.28 5.45 -10.08
CA SER A 132 -18.51 6.70 -10.13
C SER A 132 -18.58 7.40 -8.78
N ARG A 133 -17.46 8.01 -8.38
CA ARG A 133 -17.35 8.81 -7.16
C ARG A 133 -16.45 10.04 -7.38
N LEU A 134 -16.51 10.97 -6.45
CA LEU A 134 -15.54 12.05 -6.43
C LEU A 134 -14.18 11.49 -5.96
N PRO A 135 -13.07 11.79 -6.67
CA PRO A 135 -11.74 11.41 -6.24
C PRO A 135 -11.46 11.87 -4.81
N ALA A 136 -10.80 11.03 -4.03
CA ALA A 136 -10.46 11.29 -2.62
C ALA A 136 -11.66 11.59 -1.69
N SER A 137 -12.89 11.32 -2.10
CA SER A 137 -14.09 11.59 -1.28
C SER A 137 -14.05 10.89 0.09
N GLU A 138 -13.42 9.74 0.19
CA GLU A 138 -13.25 9.00 1.45
C GLU A 138 -12.42 9.75 2.50
N LEU A 139 -11.51 10.61 2.06
CA LEU A 139 -10.70 11.45 2.96
C LEU A 139 -11.54 12.57 3.58
N MET A 140 -12.58 13.01 2.88
CA MET A 140 -13.46 14.10 3.31
C MET A 140 -14.70 13.61 4.06
N THR A 141 -15.31 12.52 3.55
CA THR A 141 -16.61 12.07 4.06
C THR A 141 -16.51 11.16 5.27
N ASP A 142 -15.48 10.31 5.35
CA ASP A 142 -15.32 9.37 6.46
C ASP A 142 -13.85 9.11 6.83
N PRO A 143 -13.12 10.13 7.28
CA PRO A 143 -11.71 9.97 7.65
C PRO A 143 -11.53 9.04 8.87
N ARG A 144 -12.57 8.88 9.72
CA ARG A 144 -12.52 7.98 10.85
C ARG A 144 -12.57 6.51 10.43
N ARG A 145 -13.28 6.22 9.36
CA ARG A 145 -13.48 4.87 8.85
C ARG A 145 -12.30 4.42 8.00
N SER A 146 -11.82 5.26 7.10
CA SER A 146 -10.62 5.00 6.30
C SER A 146 -9.36 4.92 7.16
N GLY A 147 -9.30 5.71 8.24
CA GLY A 147 -8.13 5.80 9.12
C GLY A 147 -6.92 6.49 8.50
N VAL A 148 -7.03 6.97 7.25
CA VAL A 148 -5.95 7.70 6.56
C VAL A 148 -5.62 8.97 7.32
N GLY A 149 -4.33 9.23 7.55
CA GLY A 149 -3.85 10.39 8.30
C GLY A 149 -3.92 10.26 9.82
N TYR A 150 -4.49 9.19 10.35
CA TYR A 150 -4.52 8.95 11.80
C TYR A 150 -3.48 7.90 12.20
N PHE A 151 -2.35 8.33 12.73
CA PHE A 151 -1.31 7.43 13.25
C PHE A 151 -1.80 6.47 14.32
N SER A 152 -2.83 6.85 15.09
CA SER A 152 -3.43 6.00 16.11
C SER A 152 -4.24 4.82 15.56
N ARG A 153 -4.63 4.86 14.27
CA ARG A 153 -5.47 3.83 13.63
C ARG A 153 -4.76 3.06 12.54
N ARG A 154 -4.10 3.77 11.64
CA ARG A 154 -3.39 3.22 10.48
C ARG A 154 -2.00 3.84 10.40
N ASN A 155 -1.15 3.51 11.37
CA ASN A 155 0.24 3.97 11.40
C ASN A 155 1.03 3.53 10.17
N ASP A 156 0.71 2.38 9.60
CA ASP A 156 1.28 1.86 8.36
C ASP A 156 1.06 2.82 7.17
N ILE A 157 -0.18 3.23 6.93
CA ILE A 157 -0.54 4.13 5.83
C ILE A 157 -0.13 5.57 6.11
N ALA A 158 -0.27 6.02 7.35
CA ALA A 158 0.17 7.35 7.75
C ALA A 158 1.68 7.52 7.57
N ALA A 159 2.48 6.54 8.02
CA ALA A 159 3.92 6.53 7.79
C ALA A 159 4.27 6.45 6.29
N LEU A 160 3.55 5.63 5.53
CA LEU A 160 3.75 5.52 4.09
C LEU A 160 3.45 6.84 3.37
N SER A 161 2.35 7.51 3.71
CA SER A 161 1.98 8.81 3.13
C SER A 161 3.02 9.89 3.45
N THR A 162 3.54 9.87 4.69
CA THR A 162 4.64 10.75 5.10
C THR A 162 5.90 10.49 4.25
N VAL A 163 6.28 9.23 4.09
CA VAL A 163 7.43 8.85 3.26
C VAL A 163 7.22 9.26 1.79
N PHE A 164 6.00 9.19 1.27
CA PHE A 164 5.72 9.63 -0.10
C PHE A 164 5.86 11.14 -0.26
N ALA A 165 5.29 11.91 0.65
CA ALA A 165 5.35 13.36 0.60
C ALA A 165 6.79 13.86 0.75
N PHE A 166 7.44 13.47 1.84
CA PHE A 166 8.76 13.99 2.20
C PHE A 166 9.90 13.25 1.49
N GLY A 167 9.74 11.96 1.18
CA GLY A 167 10.70 11.22 0.35
C GLY A 167 10.76 11.70 -1.10
N ALA A 168 9.64 12.17 -1.66
CA ALA A 168 9.62 12.81 -2.97
C ALA A 168 10.38 14.13 -2.95
N LEU A 169 10.21 14.94 -1.90
CA LEU A 169 10.99 16.16 -1.68
C LEU A 169 12.48 15.84 -1.58
N MET A 170 12.85 14.84 -0.79
CA MET A 170 14.23 14.39 -0.61
C MET A 170 14.86 13.98 -1.95
N ASN A 171 14.14 13.20 -2.75
CA ASN A 171 14.61 12.78 -4.07
C ASN A 171 14.79 14.00 -5.02
N ALA A 172 13.86 14.95 -4.98
CA ALA A 172 13.98 16.19 -5.74
C ALA A 172 15.18 17.02 -5.29
N PHE A 173 15.41 17.15 -3.99
CA PHE A 173 16.58 17.82 -3.43
C PHE A 173 17.90 17.15 -3.85
N GLY A 174 17.94 15.82 -3.89
CA GLY A 174 19.11 15.06 -4.35
C GLY A 174 19.52 15.35 -5.81
N MET A 175 18.63 15.96 -6.60
CA MET A 175 18.93 16.38 -7.97
C MET A 175 19.48 17.81 -8.08
N VAL A 176 19.52 18.54 -6.99
CA VAL A 176 19.90 19.97 -6.98
C VAL A 176 21.28 20.16 -6.35
N SER A 177 22.18 20.82 -7.08
CA SER A 177 23.57 21.02 -6.64
C SER A 177 23.78 21.64 -5.22
N PRO A 178 22.91 22.52 -4.70
CA PRO A 178 23.05 23.04 -3.34
C PRO A 178 23.06 21.97 -2.23
N VAL A 179 22.43 20.82 -2.44
CA VAL A 179 22.40 19.73 -1.45
C VAL A 179 23.80 19.16 -1.20
N TYR A 180 24.59 19.01 -2.26
CA TYR A 180 25.98 18.53 -2.13
C TYR A 180 26.87 19.49 -1.33
N VAL A 181 26.56 20.78 -1.34
CA VAL A 181 27.26 21.77 -0.50
C VAL A 181 26.88 21.56 0.97
N VAL A 182 25.61 21.31 1.26
CA VAL A 182 25.11 21.02 2.62
C VAL A 182 25.71 19.69 3.11
N GLU A 183 25.73 18.67 2.28
CA GLU A 183 26.32 17.37 2.58
C GLU A 183 27.81 17.50 2.95
N THR A 184 28.58 18.16 2.12
CA THR A 184 30.02 18.39 2.39
C THR A 184 30.30 19.26 3.63
N TRP A 185 29.40 20.20 3.93
CA TRP A 185 29.48 20.99 5.13
C TRP A 185 29.18 20.17 6.38
N LEU A 186 28.13 19.34 6.32
CA LEU A 186 27.69 18.47 7.40
C LEU A 186 28.75 17.39 7.69
N GLY A 187 29.32 16.75 6.66
CA GLY A 187 30.38 15.77 6.79
C GLY A 187 31.64 16.33 7.47
N ARG A 188 31.99 17.55 7.11
CA ARG A 188 33.10 18.26 7.79
C ARG A 188 32.82 18.57 9.27
N TRP A 189 31.56 18.93 9.57
CA TRP A 189 31.14 19.22 10.94
C TRP A 189 31.11 17.97 11.83
N MET A 190 30.64 16.84 11.26
CA MET A 190 30.54 15.54 11.97
C MET A 190 31.86 14.76 11.99
N HIS A 191 32.91 15.21 11.30
CA HIS A 191 34.16 14.46 11.10
C HIS A 191 34.00 13.07 10.53
N VAL A 192 32.99 12.88 9.68
CA VAL A 192 32.66 11.59 9.04
C VAL A 192 33.07 11.66 7.58
N HIS A 193 33.75 10.62 7.11
CA HIS A 193 34.21 10.51 5.73
C HIS A 193 33.35 9.51 4.91
N SER A 194 32.19 9.10 5.44
CA SER A 194 31.30 8.13 4.82
C SER A 194 29.96 8.80 4.50
N GLN A 195 29.45 8.61 3.30
CA GLN A 195 28.14 9.14 2.84
C GLN A 195 26.96 8.56 3.61
N VAL A 196 27.09 7.34 4.14
CA VAL A 196 25.98 6.62 4.79
C VAL A 196 25.40 7.35 6.02
N PRO A 197 26.21 7.80 7.01
CA PRO A 197 25.67 8.53 8.14
C PRO A 197 25.19 9.95 7.79
N GLU A 198 25.77 10.59 6.79
CA GLU A 198 25.32 11.91 6.30
C GLU A 198 23.94 11.82 5.67
N LEU A 199 23.76 10.90 4.74
CA LEU A 199 22.46 10.58 4.16
C LEU A 199 21.45 10.12 5.22
N GLY A 200 21.86 9.27 6.16
CA GLY A 200 21.02 8.81 7.25
C GLY A 200 20.49 9.96 8.13
N LEU A 201 21.33 10.93 8.43
CA LEU A 201 20.92 12.13 9.18
C LEU A 201 19.97 13.00 8.37
N LEU A 202 20.25 13.21 7.10
CA LEU A 202 19.40 14.00 6.21
C LEU A 202 18.03 13.36 6.06
N PHE A 203 17.95 12.04 5.88
CA PHE A 203 16.70 11.28 5.88
C PHE A 203 15.95 11.40 7.20
N ALA A 204 16.63 11.33 8.34
CA ALA A 204 16.01 11.49 9.65
C ALA A 204 15.42 12.90 9.83
N ILE A 205 16.09 13.93 9.36
CA ILE A 205 15.58 15.31 9.40
C ILE A 205 14.32 15.42 8.54
N VAL A 206 14.38 15.00 7.29
CA VAL A 206 13.28 15.18 6.33
C VAL A 206 12.08 14.26 6.62
N LEU A 207 12.29 13.03 7.07
CA LEU A 207 11.22 12.06 7.27
C LEU A 207 10.66 12.02 8.69
N ILE A 208 11.35 12.56 9.67
CA ILE A 208 10.93 12.50 11.09
C ILE A 208 10.75 13.90 11.66
N ILE A 209 11.74 14.78 11.52
CA ILE A 209 11.70 16.10 12.15
C ILE A 209 10.75 17.04 11.40
N GLU A 210 10.88 17.13 10.08
CA GLU A 210 10.05 18.01 9.26
C GLU A 210 8.55 17.68 9.34
N PRO A 211 8.10 16.41 9.28
CA PRO A 211 6.68 16.08 9.47
C PRO A 211 6.17 16.28 10.90
N ALA A 212 7.06 16.36 11.89
CA ALA A 212 6.68 16.57 13.29
C ALA A 212 6.56 18.05 13.68
N LEU A 213 7.03 18.98 12.84
CA LEU A 213 6.91 20.42 12.99
C LEU A 213 5.65 20.95 12.33
#